data_d983c2c5fd06ba47fb747bd169a4fafe
#
_entry.id   d983c2c5fd06ba47fb747bd169a4fafe
#
_cell.length_a   1.000
_cell.length_b   1.000
_cell.length_c   1.000
_cell.angle_alpha   90.00
_cell.angle_beta   90.00
_cell.angle_gamma   90.00
#
_symmetry.space_group_name_H-M   'P 1'
#
loop_
_entity.id
_entity.type
_entity.pdbx_description
1 polymer ?
#
loop_
_entity_poly.entity_id
_entity_poly.type
_entity_poly.pdbx_seq_one_letter_code
_entity_poly.pdbx_strand_id
1 'polypeptide(L)'
;MEEVLRAETIDHALIITIDRPEARNAINPKVAQEIEGQLDRLELDQNLWIGILTGSPPVFSAGADLKEIAAGNGDKLSTTKGGFAGIARRQRRKPLIAAVEGPALAGGCEIVLACDLIVASNQATFGLPEVKRSLVAGAGGLFRLFDRLPASIATEMVLTGNPITAAMATQHGMINRLCQDGTALETALGLARQICENAPLSVWESLGVMQFAQRHRDSELFKASSDALMNVMNSDDLNEGLQAFIEKRPPKWVGK
;
A
#
# COMPACT_ATOMS: atom_id res chain seq x y z
N MET A 1 -6.82 -18.20 -20.33
CA MET A 1 -6.96 -16.77 -19.96
C MET A 1 -5.61 -16.33 -19.43
N GLU A 2 -5.10 -15.22 -19.88
CA GLU A 2 -3.81 -14.69 -19.43
C GLU A 2 -3.90 -14.32 -17.95
N GLU A 3 -2.99 -14.82 -17.13
CA GLU A 3 -2.86 -14.48 -15.71
C GLU A 3 -2.20 -13.10 -15.64
N VAL A 4 -2.86 -12.13 -15.03
CA VAL A 4 -2.38 -10.73 -14.98
C VAL A 4 -1.95 -10.33 -13.57
N LEU A 5 -2.18 -11.23 -12.59
CA LEU A 5 -1.86 -11.04 -11.20
C LEU A 5 -1.61 -12.40 -10.56
N ARG A 6 -0.58 -12.50 -9.73
CA ARG A 6 -0.32 -13.66 -8.86
C ARG A 6 -0.58 -13.30 -7.41
N ALA A 7 -1.13 -14.24 -6.64
CA ALA A 7 -1.33 -14.07 -5.21
C ALA A 7 -0.86 -15.31 -4.46
N GLU A 8 -0.02 -15.10 -3.47
CA GLU A 8 0.49 -16.15 -2.58
C GLU A 8 0.40 -15.73 -1.12
N THR A 9 0.44 -16.69 -0.22
CA THR A 9 0.41 -16.44 1.23
C THR A 9 1.69 -16.99 1.84
N ILE A 10 2.40 -16.15 2.59
CA ILE A 10 3.56 -16.55 3.40
C ILE A 10 3.27 -16.11 4.83
N ASP A 11 3.22 -17.08 5.76
CA ASP A 11 2.80 -16.85 7.14
C ASP A 11 1.44 -16.11 7.20
N HIS A 12 1.38 -14.92 7.77
CA HIS A 12 0.17 -14.07 7.83
C HIS A 12 0.15 -12.98 6.74
N ALA A 13 1.07 -13.00 5.80
CA ALA A 13 1.18 -12.00 4.73
C ALA A 13 0.56 -12.50 3.42
N LEU A 14 -0.34 -11.72 2.83
CA LEU A 14 -0.81 -11.90 1.47
C LEU A 14 0.06 -11.09 0.51
N ILE A 15 0.77 -11.77 -0.39
CA ILE A 15 1.57 -11.13 -1.43
C ILE A 15 0.72 -11.06 -2.70
N ILE A 16 0.59 -9.86 -3.25
CA ILE A 16 -0.16 -9.57 -4.48
C ILE A 16 0.84 -9.01 -5.49
N THR A 17 1.08 -9.75 -6.57
CA THR A 17 2.03 -9.39 -7.62
C THR A 17 1.30 -9.05 -8.91
N ILE A 18 1.40 -7.81 -9.39
CA ILE A 18 0.96 -7.44 -10.73
C ILE A 18 1.92 -8.10 -11.72
N ASP A 19 1.41 -8.94 -12.62
CA ASP A 19 2.23 -9.78 -13.50
C ASP A 19 1.91 -9.56 -14.98
N ARG A 20 2.26 -8.38 -15.46
CA ARG A 20 2.18 -7.95 -16.87
C ARG A 20 3.47 -7.22 -17.28
N PRO A 21 4.66 -7.85 -17.15
CA PRO A 21 5.93 -7.19 -17.41
C PRO A 21 6.05 -6.65 -18.83
N GLU A 22 5.48 -7.31 -19.85
CA GLU A 22 5.43 -6.89 -21.24
C GLU A 22 4.66 -5.57 -21.45
N ALA A 23 3.67 -5.29 -20.57
CA ALA A 23 2.91 -4.03 -20.51
C ALA A 23 3.42 -3.09 -19.39
N ARG A 24 4.62 -3.34 -18.85
CA ARG A 24 5.18 -2.59 -17.70
C ARG A 24 4.22 -2.56 -16.48
N ASN A 25 3.54 -3.65 -16.24
CA ASN A 25 2.56 -3.78 -15.16
C ASN A 25 1.46 -2.69 -15.19
N ALA A 26 1.07 -2.28 -16.41
CA ALA A 26 0.00 -1.31 -16.60
C ALA A 26 -1.35 -1.89 -16.13
N ILE A 27 -2.16 -1.03 -15.55
CA ILE A 27 -3.47 -1.37 -15.00
C ILE A 27 -4.51 -1.41 -16.11
N ASN A 28 -5.02 -2.60 -16.38
CA ASN A 28 -6.19 -2.84 -17.21
C ASN A 28 -7.41 -3.20 -16.33
N PRO A 29 -8.62 -3.34 -16.88
CA PRO A 29 -9.82 -3.68 -16.11
C PRO A 29 -9.67 -4.96 -15.28
N LYS A 30 -8.98 -5.99 -15.82
CA LYS A 30 -8.78 -7.26 -15.14
C LYS A 30 -7.87 -7.11 -13.92
N VAL A 31 -6.73 -6.41 -14.05
CA VAL A 31 -5.82 -6.11 -12.93
C VAL A 31 -6.56 -5.35 -11.82
N ALA A 32 -7.37 -4.35 -12.17
CA ALA A 32 -8.12 -3.57 -11.18
C ALA A 32 -9.09 -4.45 -10.38
N GLN A 33 -9.83 -5.34 -11.06
CA GLN A 33 -10.76 -6.26 -10.42
C GLN A 33 -10.04 -7.31 -9.56
N GLU A 34 -8.93 -7.84 -10.04
CA GLU A 34 -8.17 -8.86 -9.32
C GLU A 34 -7.48 -8.29 -8.07
N ILE A 35 -6.91 -7.07 -8.14
CA ILE A 35 -6.37 -6.39 -6.94
C ILE A 35 -7.50 -6.18 -5.92
N GLU A 36 -8.67 -5.67 -6.32
CA GLU A 36 -9.80 -5.50 -5.42
C GLU A 36 -10.21 -6.82 -4.76
N GLY A 37 -10.28 -7.90 -5.54
CA GLY A 37 -10.61 -9.24 -5.04
C GLY A 37 -9.60 -9.75 -4.01
N GLN A 38 -8.29 -9.55 -4.24
CA GLN A 38 -7.27 -9.94 -3.26
C GLN A 38 -7.29 -9.05 -2.00
N LEU A 39 -7.61 -7.78 -2.13
CA LEU A 39 -7.80 -6.91 -0.97
C LEU A 39 -9.07 -7.27 -0.19
N ASP A 40 -10.14 -7.76 -0.86
CA ASP A 40 -11.29 -8.34 -0.17
C ASP A 40 -10.91 -9.61 0.59
N ARG A 41 -10.14 -10.50 -0.03
CA ARG A 41 -9.59 -11.69 0.64
C ARG A 41 -8.74 -11.30 1.85
N LEU A 42 -7.85 -10.32 1.71
CA LEU A 42 -7.03 -9.83 2.83
C LEU A 42 -7.90 -9.42 4.02
N GLU A 43 -8.95 -8.64 3.79
CA GLU A 43 -9.83 -8.15 4.87
C GLU A 43 -10.68 -9.25 5.52
N LEU A 44 -11.15 -10.23 4.74
CA LEU A 44 -12.09 -11.26 5.19
C LEU A 44 -11.40 -12.48 5.84
N ASP A 45 -10.21 -12.84 5.38
CA ASP A 45 -9.49 -14.01 5.90
C ASP A 45 -8.82 -13.68 7.25
N GLN A 46 -9.24 -14.35 8.31
CA GLN A 46 -8.72 -14.15 9.67
C GLN A 46 -7.24 -14.55 9.83
N ASN A 47 -6.73 -15.41 8.95
CA ASN A 47 -5.33 -15.84 8.99
C ASN A 47 -4.38 -14.84 8.29
N LEU A 48 -4.93 -13.90 7.52
CA LEU A 48 -4.16 -12.85 6.84
C LEU A 48 -4.20 -11.58 7.69
N TRP A 49 -3.05 -11.06 8.07
CA TRP A 49 -2.93 -9.90 8.95
C TRP A 49 -2.36 -8.67 8.26
N ILE A 50 -1.64 -8.86 7.15
CA ILE A 50 -0.96 -7.81 6.38
C ILE A 50 -0.92 -8.18 4.90
N GLY A 51 -0.93 -7.17 4.02
CA GLY A 51 -0.72 -7.36 2.59
C GLY A 51 0.61 -6.78 2.12
N ILE A 52 1.14 -7.33 1.04
CA ILE A 52 2.26 -6.78 0.28
C ILE A 52 1.84 -6.69 -1.17
N LEU A 53 1.92 -5.50 -1.76
CA LEU A 53 1.66 -5.29 -3.18
C LEU A 53 2.97 -5.00 -3.90
N THR A 54 3.23 -5.74 -4.98
CA THR A 54 4.42 -5.59 -5.80
C THR A 54 4.10 -5.75 -7.28
N GLY A 55 5.08 -5.49 -8.15
CA GLY A 55 5.01 -5.76 -9.58
C GLY A 55 6.13 -6.70 -10.01
N SER A 56 5.87 -7.57 -10.99
CA SER A 56 6.94 -8.35 -11.62
C SER A 56 8.01 -7.43 -12.22
N PRO A 57 9.29 -7.69 -11.96
CA PRO A 57 10.37 -6.85 -12.50
C PRO A 57 10.30 -6.72 -14.05
N PRO A 58 10.82 -5.64 -14.63
CA PRO A 58 11.68 -4.62 -14.03
C PRO A 58 10.95 -3.35 -13.55
N VAL A 59 9.64 -3.29 -13.58
CA VAL A 59 8.84 -2.10 -13.28
C VAL A 59 7.80 -2.44 -12.22
N PHE A 60 7.62 -1.61 -11.22
CA PHE A 60 6.49 -1.79 -10.30
C PHE A 60 5.15 -1.63 -11.03
N SER A 61 4.91 -0.46 -11.61
CA SER A 61 3.78 -0.21 -12.52
C SER A 61 3.96 1.12 -13.25
N ALA A 62 3.61 1.15 -14.55
CA ALA A 62 3.55 2.37 -15.35
C ALA A 62 2.21 3.12 -15.23
N GLY A 63 1.28 2.65 -14.39
CA GLY A 63 -0.05 3.25 -14.20
C GLY A 63 -1.10 2.72 -15.17
N ALA A 64 -2.03 3.57 -15.59
CA ALA A 64 -3.14 3.18 -16.46
C ALA A 64 -2.66 2.62 -17.81
N ASP A 65 -3.33 1.55 -18.26
CA ASP A 65 -3.09 1.02 -19.61
C ASP A 65 -3.69 1.97 -20.66
N LEU A 66 -2.81 2.68 -21.35
CA LEU A 66 -3.22 3.69 -22.35
C LEU A 66 -3.95 3.08 -23.54
N LYS A 67 -3.75 1.78 -23.84
CA LYS A 67 -4.49 1.08 -24.89
C LYS A 67 -5.96 0.92 -24.48
N GLU A 68 -6.21 0.61 -23.22
CA GLU A 68 -7.57 0.52 -22.67
C GLU A 68 -8.27 1.90 -22.68
N ILE A 69 -7.54 2.96 -22.32
CA ILE A 69 -8.07 4.33 -22.39
C ILE A 69 -8.43 4.68 -23.83
N ALA A 70 -7.55 4.42 -24.80
CA ALA A 70 -7.80 4.68 -26.21
C ALA A 70 -8.95 3.84 -26.79
N ALA A 71 -9.21 2.65 -26.24
CA ALA A 71 -10.34 1.80 -26.58
C ALA A 71 -11.65 2.20 -25.90
N GLY A 72 -11.68 3.29 -25.09
CA GLY A 72 -12.88 3.76 -24.38
C GLY A 72 -13.18 3.00 -23.08
N ASN A 73 -12.23 2.21 -22.56
CA ASN A 73 -12.40 1.44 -21.32
C ASN A 73 -11.76 2.13 -20.10
N GLY A 74 -11.47 3.43 -20.17
CA GLY A 74 -10.77 4.15 -19.10
C GLY A 74 -11.49 4.13 -17.74
N ASP A 75 -12.82 4.16 -17.74
CA ASP A 75 -13.67 4.03 -16.55
C ASP A 75 -13.55 2.67 -15.87
N LYS A 76 -13.31 1.60 -16.65
CA LYS A 76 -13.16 0.22 -16.16
C LYS A 76 -11.83 -0.05 -15.46
N LEU A 77 -10.87 0.89 -15.53
CA LEU A 77 -9.63 0.84 -14.75
C LEU A 77 -9.86 1.15 -13.26
N SER A 78 -11.08 1.55 -12.94
CA SER A 78 -11.55 1.80 -11.58
C SER A 78 -12.69 0.87 -11.22
N THR A 79 -12.66 0.38 -9.98
CA THR A 79 -13.74 -0.41 -9.40
C THR A 79 -14.66 0.47 -8.56
N THR A 80 -15.88 0.01 -8.30
CA THR A 80 -16.85 0.78 -7.49
C THR A 80 -16.36 0.96 -6.04
N LYS A 81 -15.73 -0.05 -5.46
CA LYS A 81 -15.30 -0.07 -4.06
C LYS A 81 -13.91 0.54 -3.88
N GLY A 82 -12.96 0.17 -4.74
CA GLY A 82 -11.55 0.51 -4.58
C GLY A 82 -11.10 1.72 -5.40
N GLY A 83 -11.89 2.20 -6.37
CA GLY A 83 -11.46 3.21 -7.33
C GLY A 83 -10.38 2.69 -8.28
N PHE A 84 -9.48 3.56 -8.74
CA PHE A 84 -8.42 3.19 -9.67
C PHE A 84 -7.60 2.00 -9.12
N ALA A 85 -7.34 1.02 -9.99
CA ALA A 85 -6.64 -0.22 -9.69
C ALA A 85 -7.27 -1.03 -8.54
N GLY A 86 -8.53 -0.78 -8.16
CA GLY A 86 -9.19 -1.47 -7.05
C GLY A 86 -8.65 -1.08 -5.66
N ILE A 87 -7.78 -0.09 -5.56
CA ILE A 87 -7.08 0.27 -4.32
C ILE A 87 -7.14 1.76 -3.98
N ALA A 88 -7.16 2.67 -4.95
CA ALA A 88 -6.91 4.10 -4.74
C ALA A 88 -7.87 4.78 -3.74
N ARG A 89 -9.11 4.31 -3.63
CA ARG A 89 -10.14 4.80 -2.69
C ARG A 89 -10.52 3.79 -1.63
N ARG A 90 -9.85 2.64 -1.62
CA ARG A 90 -10.20 1.54 -0.74
C ARG A 90 -9.91 1.89 0.73
N GLN A 91 -10.93 1.78 1.56
CA GLN A 91 -10.74 1.73 3.00
C GLN A 91 -10.27 0.33 3.39
N ARG A 92 -9.24 0.27 4.21
CA ARG A 92 -8.64 -0.98 4.69
C ARG A 92 -8.45 -0.90 6.20
N ARG A 93 -8.68 -2.00 6.86
CA ARG A 93 -8.34 -2.20 8.27
C ARG A 93 -6.93 -2.76 8.41
N LYS A 94 -6.56 -3.68 7.51
CA LYS A 94 -5.28 -4.36 7.58
C LYS A 94 -4.20 -3.59 6.80
N PRO A 95 -2.96 -3.52 7.34
CA PRO A 95 -1.88 -2.78 6.70
C PRO A 95 -1.49 -3.37 5.35
N LEU A 96 -1.00 -2.50 4.47
CA LEU A 96 -0.51 -2.85 3.14
C LEU A 96 0.86 -2.21 2.91
N ILE A 97 1.85 -3.02 2.53
CA ILE A 97 3.19 -2.59 2.16
C ILE A 97 3.30 -2.57 0.64
N ALA A 98 3.79 -1.48 0.05
CA ALA A 98 4.26 -1.48 -1.33
C ALA A 98 5.72 -1.96 -1.36
N ALA A 99 6.01 -3.04 -2.11
CA ALA A 99 7.37 -3.50 -2.39
C ALA A 99 7.75 -3.10 -3.83
N VAL A 100 8.58 -2.07 -3.95
CA VAL A 100 8.83 -1.37 -5.22
C VAL A 100 10.22 -1.70 -5.74
N GLU A 101 10.30 -2.55 -6.77
CA GLU A 101 11.57 -3.00 -7.34
C GLU A 101 12.08 -2.14 -8.50
N GLY A 102 11.30 -1.28 -9.04
CA GLY A 102 11.68 -0.43 -10.16
C GLY A 102 10.76 0.79 -10.27
N PRO A 103 10.64 1.41 -11.45
CA PRO A 103 9.80 2.59 -11.61
C PRO A 103 8.35 2.36 -11.19
N ALA A 104 7.81 3.28 -10.38
CA ALA A 104 6.39 3.43 -10.04
C ALA A 104 5.94 4.80 -10.57
N LEU A 105 5.27 4.82 -11.71
CA LEU A 105 4.96 6.06 -12.43
C LEU A 105 3.46 6.23 -12.66
N ALA A 106 3.01 7.47 -12.70
CA ALA A 106 1.61 7.83 -12.91
C ALA A 106 0.71 7.10 -11.90
N GLY A 107 -0.35 6.44 -12.35
CA GLY A 107 -1.19 5.60 -11.50
C GLY A 107 -0.43 4.53 -10.69
N GLY A 108 0.76 4.09 -11.16
CA GLY A 108 1.63 3.19 -10.39
C GLY A 108 2.19 3.87 -9.12
N CYS A 109 2.57 5.15 -9.22
CA CYS A 109 2.95 5.95 -8.06
C CYS A 109 1.75 6.19 -7.14
N GLU A 110 0.55 6.43 -7.69
CA GLU A 110 -0.67 6.60 -6.91
C GLU A 110 -1.06 5.34 -6.13
N ILE A 111 -0.83 4.15 -6.72
CA ILE A 111 -0.98 2.86 -6.03
C ILE A 111 -0.02 2.74 -4.85
N VAL A 112 1.26 3.06 -5.04
CA VAL A 112 2.26 3.07 -3.96
C VAL A 112 1.85 4.02 -2.84
N LEU A 113 1.41 5.24 -3.18
CA LEU A 113 0.94 6.25 -2.21
C LEU A 113 -0.36 5.83 -1.49
N ALA A 114 -1.13 4.91 -2.05
CA ALA A 114 -2.31 4.34 -1.40
C ALA A 114 -1.97 3.22 -0.39
N CYS A 115 -0.73 2.73 -0.37
CA CYS A 115 -0.23 1.80 0.63
C CYS A 115 0.19 2.54 1.90
N ASP A 116 0.21 1.82 3.03
CA ASP A 116 0.55 2.41 4.33
C ASP A 116 2.07 2.56 4.51
N LEU A 117 2.83 1.58 4.02
CA LEU A 117 4.28 1.52 4.10
C LEU A 117 4.90 1.28 2.71
N ILE A 118 6.12 1.77 2.53
CA ILE A 118 6.85 1.65 1.26
C ILE A 118 8.24 1.08 1.53
N VAL A 119 8.52 -0.05 0.88
CA VAL A 119 9.86 -0.63 0.76
C VAL A 119 10.29 -0.49 -0.70
N ALA A 120 11.48 0.01 -0.96
CA ALA A 120 11.93 0.24 -2.32
C ALA A 120 13.39 -0.15 -2.53
N SER A 121 13.71 -0.67 -3.72
CA SER A 121 15.09 -0.88 -4.13
C SER A 121 15.77 0.43 -4.53
N ASN A 122 17.11 0.43 -4.60
CA ASN A 122 17.87 1.61 -4.99
C ASN A 122 17.53 2.11 -6.40
N GLN A 123 17.14 1.21 -7.32
CA GLN A 123 16.76 1.57 -8.70
C GLN A 123 15.31 2.08 -8.82
N ALA A 124 14.51 2.04 -7.77
CA ALA A 124 13.15 2.51 -7.82
C ALA A 124 13.08 4.03 -8.06
N THR A 125 12.09 4.45 -8.82
CA THR A 125 11.77 5.85 -9.05
C THR A 125 10.27 6.08 -8.89
N PHE A 126 9.89 7.27 -8.45
CA PHE A 126 8.50 7.67 -8.19
C PHE A 126 8.17 8.93 -8.95
N GLY A 127 7.06 8.97 -9.66
CA GLY A 127 6.72 10.14 -10.45
C GLY A 127 5.24 10.21 -10.84
N LEU A 128 4.76 11.44 -11.02
CA LEU A 128 3.43 11.77 -11.54
C LEU A 128 3.58 12.56 -12.85
N PRO A 129 3.89 11.88 -13.98
CA PRO A 129 4.21 12.52 -15.27
C PRO A 129 2.97 12.92 -16.08
N GLU A 130 1.77 12.90 -15.49
CA GLU A 130 0.50 13.15 -16.19
C GLU A 130 0.48 14.48 -16.92
N VAL A 131 1.08 15.53 -16.34
CA VAL A 131 1.16 16.87 -16.95
C VAL A 131 1.86 16.87 -18.32
N LYS A 132 2.79 15.92 -18.55
CA LYS A 132 3.48 15.75 -19.86
C LYS A 132 2.56 15.22 -20.96
N ARG A 133 1.31 14.84 -20.62
CA ARG A 133 0.31 14.26 -21.52
C ARG A 133 -1.06 14.94 -21.42
N SER A 134 -1.10 16.20 -20.95
CA SER A 134 -2.34 16.94 -20.72
C SER A 134 -3.33 16.21 -19.81
N LEU A 135 -2.82 15.46 -18.81
CA LEU A 135 -3.61 14.74 -17.83
C LEU A 135 -3.29 15.24 -16.42
N VAL A 136 -4.13 14.84 -15.48
CA VAL A 136 -3.98 15.12 -14.05
C VAL A 136 -3.98 13.80 -13.30
N ALA A 137 -3.11 13.63 -12.31
CA ALA A 137 -3.10 12.45 -11.43
C ALA A 137 -4.40 12.42 -10.59
N GLY A 138 -5.34 11.58 -11.00
CA GLY A 138 -6.71 11.59 -10.47
C GLY A 138 -7.01 10.54 -9.40
N ALA A 139 -6.05 9.64 -9.13
CA ALA A 139 -6.26 8.53 -8.18
C ALA A 139 -5.72 8.82 -6.77
N GLY A 140 -5.49 10.09 -6.43
CA GLY A 140 -5.12 10.54 -5.10
C GLY A 140 -3.65 10.90 -4.93
N GLY A 141 -2.84 10.80 -5.98
CA GLY A 141 -1.43 11.15 -5.94
C GLY A 141 -1.17 12.58 -5.51
N LEU A 142 -1.94 13.53 -6.01
CA LEU A 142 -1.73 14.96 -5.76
C LEU A 142 -1.82 15.32 -4.27
N PHE A 143 -2.76 14.79 -3.52
CA PHE A 143 -2.90 15.12 -2.11
C PHE A 143 -2.08 14.19 -1.20
N ARG A 144 -1.94 12.89 -1.51
CA ARG A 144 -1.13 11.97 -0.71
C ARG A 144 0.36 12.26 -0.80
N LEU A 145 0.81 12.85 -1.92
CA LEU A 145 2.20 13.21 -2.08
C LEU A 145 2.62 14.27 -1.06
N PHE A 146 1.74 15.24 -0.72
CA PHE A 146 1.98 16.24 0.30
C PHE A 146 2.05 15.67 1.72
N ASP A 147 1.43 14.51 1.96
CA ASP A 147 1.54 13.81 3.25
C ASP A 147 2.87 13.03 3.39
N ARG A 148 3.58 12.83 2.28
CA ARG A 148 4.78 12.00 2.22
C ARG A 148 6.07 12.76 1.92
N LEU A 149 5.97 13.93 1.29
CA LEU A 149 7.11 14.77 0.87
C LEU A 149 6.91 16.23 1.28
N PRO A 150 8.00 16.97 1.51
CA PRO A 150 7.93 18.43 1.62
C PRO A 150 7.20 19.04 0.41
N ALA A 151 6.35 20.04 0.67
CA ALA A 151 5.49 20.64 -0.35
C ALA A 151 6.25 21.14 -1.60
N SER A 152 7.45 21.71 -1.42
CA SER A 152 8.28 22.16 -2.53
C SER A 152 8.69 21.04 -3.47
N ILE A 153 9.11 19.89 -2.92
CA ILE A 153 9.53 18.71 -3.70
C ILE A 153 8.32 18.09 -4.39
N ALA A 154 7.20 17.92 -3.66
CA ALA A 154 5.97 17.40 -4.23
C ALA A 154 5.46 18.27 -5.39
N THR A 155 5.49 19.61 -5.21
CA THR A 155 5.08 20.57 -6.25
C THR A 155 5.97 20.48 -7.47
N GLU A 156 7.30 20.47 -7.31
CA GLU A 156 8.25 20.38 -8.41
C GLU A 156 8.03 19.07 -9.20
N MET A 157 7.93 17.93 -8.50
CA MET A 157 7.68 16.61 -9.10
C MET A 157 6.41 16.59 -9.94
N VAL A 158 5.32 17.18 -9.44
CA VAL A 158 4.02 17.22 -10.14
C VAL A 158 4.06 18.19 -11.34
N LEU A 159 4.56 19.43 -11.15
CA LEU A 159 4.51 20.45 -12.21
C LEU A 159 5.50 20.18 -13.35
N THR A 160 6.64 19.56 -13.06
CA THR A 160 7.62 19.15 -14.10
C THR A 160 7.29 17.79 -14.69
N GLY A 161 6.55 16.94 -13.96
CA GLY A 161 6.35 15.53 -14.28
C GLY A 161 7.63 14.70 -14.26
N ASN A 162 8.70 15.19 -13.61
CA ASN A 162 9.95 14.46 -13.47
C ASN A 162 9.90 13.55 -12.24
N PRO A 163 10.35 12.29 -12.37
CA PRO A 163 10.38 11.39 -11.23
C PRO A 163 11.53 11.74 -10.27
N ILE A 164 11.35 11.38 -9.00
CA ILE A 164 12.41 11.38 -7.99
C ILE A 164 12.99 9.97 -7.83
N THR A 165 14.26 9.89 -7.41
CA THR A 165 14.92 8.62 -7.11
C THR A 165 14.50 8.07 -5.75
N ALA A 166 14.69 6.75 -5.53
CA ALA A 166 14.49 6.13 -4.24
C ALA A 166 15.36 6.77 -3.14
N ALA A 167 16.59 7.17 -3.45
CA ALA A 167 17.47 7.87 -2.51
C ALA A 167 16.86 9.20 -2.04
N MET A 168 16.34 10.02 -2.96
CA MET A 168 15.68 11.29 -2.64
C MET A 168 14.39 11.04 -1.85
N ALA A 169 13.59 10.08 -2.27
CA ALA A 169 12.35 9.71 -1.56
C ALA A 169 12.63 9.21 -0.12
N THR A 170 13.73 8.47 0.09
CA THR A 170 14.18 8.03 1.42
C THR A 170 14.65 9.21 2.28
N GLN A 171 15.45 10.11 1.69
CA GLN A 171 15.95 11.30 2.39
C GLN A 171 14.82 12.16 2.97
N HIS A 172 13.68 12.20 2.29
CA HIS A 172 12.51 12.99 2.69
C HIS A 172 11.42 12.19 3.40
N GLY A 173 11.70 10.93 3.78
CA GLY A 173 10.81 10.14 4.63
C GLY A 173 9.63 9.47 3.91
N MET A 174 9.59 9.49 2.57
CA MET A 174 8.54 8.80 1.81
C MET A 174 8.71 7.28 1.88
N ILE A 175 9.95 6.77 1.93
CA ILE A 175 10.28 5.34 1.96
C ILE A 175 10.62 4.90 3.37
N ASN A 176 10.02 3.81 3.84
CA ASN A 176 10.28 3.23 5.17
C ASN A 176 11.54 2.38 5.21
N ARG A 177 11.85 1.66 4.13
CA ARG A 177 13.07 0.85 3.98
C ARG A 177 13.60 0.96 2.55
N LEU A 178 14.84 1.39 2.42
CA LEU A 178 15.59 1.33 1.18
C LEU A 178 16.44 0.04 1.19
N CYS A 179 16.47 -0.69 0.07
CA CYS A 179 17.16 -1.97 -0.02
C CYS A 179 17.95 -2.11 -1.33
N GLN A 180 18.73 -3.16 -1.42
CA GLN A 180 19.45 -3.50 -2.65
C GLN A 180 18.50 -3.91 -3.76
N ASP A 181 18.94 -3.75 -5.01
CA ASP A 181 18.19 -4.16 -6.17
C ASP A 181 17.93 -5.67 -6.15
N GLY A 182 16.72 -6.07 -6.50
CA GLY A 182 16.25 -7.45 -6.44
C GLY A 182 15.76 -7.91 -5.07
N THR A 183 15.80 -7.08 -4.02
CA THR A 183 15.44 -7.51 -2.64
C THR A 183 14.25 -6.79 -2.03
N ALA A 184 13.49 -6.02 -2.83
CA ALA A 184 12.36 -5.24 -2.28
C ALA A 184 11.27 -6.12 -1.66
N LEU A 185 10.91 -7.24 -2.30
CA LEU A 185 9.91 -8.16 -1.76
C LEU A 185 10.41 -8.86 -0.49
N GLU A 186 11.66 -9.34 -0.46
CA GLU A 186 12.25 -9.98 0.71
C GLU A 186 12.31 -9.00 1.90
N THR A 187 12.73 -7.75 1.65
CA THR A 187 12.78 -6.70 2.67
C THR A 187 11.37 -6.35 3.18
N ALA A 188 10.37 -6.31 2.30
CA ALA A 188 8.98 -6.11 2.68
C ALA A 188 8.42 -7.26 3.53
N LEU A 189 8.77 -8.51 3.19
CA LEU A 189 8.43 -9.68 4.01
C LEU A 189 9.08 -9.61 5.40
N GLY A 190 10.33 -9.18 5.48
CA GLY A 190 11.01 -8.94 6.76
C GLY A 190 10.27 -7.89 7.61
N LEU A 191 9.82 -6.78 7.00
CA LEU A 191 9.02 -5.76 7.69
C LEU A 191 7.64 -6.29 8.09
N ALA A 192 6.99 -7.08 7.21
CA ALA A 192 5.71 -7.70 7.50
C ALA A 192 5.80 -8.65 8.71
N ARG A 193 6.85 -9.47 8.80
CA ARG A 193 7.09 -10.35 9.96
C ARG A 193 7.25 -9.55 11.24
N GLN A 194 8.03 -8.46 11.25
CA GLN A 194 8.17 -7.57 12.42
C GLN A 194 6.81 -7.00 12.86
N ILE A 195 5.94 -6.64 11.93
CA ILE A 195 4.59 -6.16 12.25
C ILE A 195 3.74 -7.28 12.83
N CYS A 196 3.81 -8.49 12.26
CA CYS A 196 3.06 -9.65 12.72
C CYS A 196 3.57 -10.26 14.05
N GLU A 197 4.71 -9.84 14.56
CA GLU A 197 5.14 -10.13 15.95
C GLU A 197 4.28 -9.43 17.00
N ASN A 198 3.51 -8.41 16.59
CA ASN A 198 2.61 -7.66 17.46
C ASN A 198 1.16 -8.17 17.36
N ALA A 199 0.36 -7.86 18.38
CA ALA A 199 -1.06 -8.21 18.40
C ALA A 199 -1.81 -7.60 17.20
N PRO A 200 -2.37 -8.41 16.29
CA PRO A 200 -2.92 -7.93 15.02
C PRO A 200 -4.05 -6.92 15.22
N LEU A 201 -4.95 -7.16 16.19
CA LEU A 201 -6.02 -6.22 16.48
C LEU A 201 -5.49 -4.85 16.91
N SER A 202 -4.44 -4.81 17.74
CA SER A 202 -3.80 -3.56 18.16
C SER A 202 -3.16 -2.82 16.98
N VAL A 203 -2.51 -3.56 16.08
CA VAL A 203 -1.93 -2.99 14.83
C VAL A 203 -3.04 -2.38 13.97
N TRP A 204 -4.13 -3.11 13.74
CA TRP A 204 -5.21 -2.66 12.89
C TRP A 204 -5.96 -1.45 13.45
N GLU A 205 -6.27 -1.46 14.75
CA GLU A 205 -6.95 -0.33 15.39
C GLU A 205 -6.05 0.91 15.43
N SER A 206 -4.75 0.75 15.69
CA SER A 206 -3.78 1.85 15.61
C SER A 206 -3.70 2.45 14.21
N LEU A 207 -3.62 1.59 13.19
CA LEU A 207 -3.61 2.04 11.78
C LEU A 207 -4.91 2.79 11.44
N GLY A 208 -6.06 2.28 11.88
CA GLY A 208 -7.37 2.91 11.66
C GLY A 208 -7.41 4.34 12.21
N VAL A 209 -6.92 4.55 13.44
CA VAL A 209 -6.82 5.91 14.03
C VAL A 209 -5.86 6.80 13.24
N MET A 210 -4.70 6.28 12.82
CA MET A 210 -3.74 7.05 12.01
C MET A 210 -4.32 7.47 10.65
N GLN A 211 -5.03 6.57 9.97
CA GLN A 211 -5.71 6.87 8.70
C GLN A 211 -6.85 7.87 8.87
N PHE A 212 -7.55 7.81 10.01
CA PHE A 212 -8.60 8.77 10.37
C PHE A 212 -8.00 10.15 10.66
N ALA A 213 -6.85 10.22 11.34
CA ALA A 213 -6.16 11.45 11.72
C ALA A 213 -5.81 12.35 10.52
N GLN A 214 -5.50 11.75 9.36
CA GLN A 214 -5.20 12.50 8.14
C GLN A 214 -6.39 13.34 7.61
N ARG A 215 -7.60 13.18 8.17
CA ARG A 215 -8.85 13.75 7.64
C ARG A 215 -9.68 14.54 8.65
N HIS A 216 -9.31 14.55 9.95
CA HIS A 216 -10.17 15.04 11.03
C HIS A 216 -9.43 15.92 12.05
N ARG A 217 -10.22 16.62 12.90
CA ARG A 217 -9.69 17.53 13.96
C ARG A 217 -9.48 16.79 15.28
N ASP A 218 -8.64 17.34 16.16
CA ASP A 218 -8.17 16.73 17.42
C ASP A 218 -9.25 16.09 18.31
N SER A 219 -10.42 16.72 18.47
CA SER A 219 -11.50 16.17 19.32
C SER A 219 -12.08 14.84 18.79
N GLU A 220 -12.16 14.72 17.46
CA GLU A 220 -12.62 13.49 16.81
C GLU A 220 -11.54 12.40 16.87
N LEU A 221 -10.26 12.83 16.83
CA LEU A 221 -9.11 11.93 16.93
C LEU A 221 -8.99 11.29 18.30
N PHE A 222 -9.18 12.07 19.40
CA PHE A 222 -9.18 11.51 20.76
C PHE A 222 -10.31 10.49 20.97
N LYS A 223 -11.49 10.76 20.42
CA LYS A 223 -12.60 9.80 20.46
C LYS A 223 -12.24 8.51 19.75
N ALA A 224 -11.73 8.60 18.51
CA ALA A 224 -11.33 7.43 17.71
C ALA A 224 -10.23 6.61 18.43
N SER A 225 -9.25 7.28 19.06
CA SER A 225 -8.21 6.61 19.84
C SER A 225 -8.76 5.87 21.04
N SER A 226 -9.75 6.45 21.73
CA SER A 226 -10.42 5.80 22.87
C SER A 226 -11.23 4.61 22.43
N ASP A 227 -11.98 4.72 21.34
CA ASP A 227 -12.78 3.62 20.77
C ASP A 227 -11.88 2.45 20.36
N ALA A 228 -10.75 2.72 19.69
CA ALA A 228 -9.75 1.73 19.30
C ALA A 228 -9.13 1.02 20.52
N LEU A 229 -8.76 1.78 21.56
CA LEU A 229 -8.26 1.22 22.81
C LEU A 229 -9.28 0.26 23.44
N MET A 230 -10.55 0.66 23.49
CA MET A 230 -11.61 -0.18 24.06
C MET A 230 -11.81 -1.47 23.26
N ASN A 231 -11.68 -1.45 21.93
CA ASN A 231 -11.75 -2.64 21.10
C ASN A 231 -10.62 -3.63 21.45
N VAL A 232 -9.40 -3.14 21.61
CA VAL A 232 -8.24 -3.96 22.00
C VAL A 232 -8.40 -4.48 23.44
N MET A 233 -8.86 -3.65 24.36
CA MET A 233 -9.06 -4.06 25.77
C MET A 233 -10.11 -5.16 25.94
N ASN A 234 -11.02 -5.32 24.98
CA ASN A 234 -12.03 -6.38 24.99
C ASN A 234 -11.61 -7.62 24.17
N SER A 235 -10.37 -7.67 23.66
CA SER A 235 -9.88 -8.77 22.84
C SER A 235 -9.24 -9.90 23.65
N ASP A 236 -9.21 -11.11 23.10
CA ASP A 236 -8.50 -12.26 23.65
C ASP A 236 -6.99 -12.00 23.67
N ASP A 237 -6.48 -11.26 22.70
CA ASP A 237 -5.05 -10.93 22.56
C ASP A 237 -4.55 -10.03 23.69
N LEU A 238 -5.41 -9.24 24.36
CA LEU A 238 -5.00 -8.51 25.56
C LEU A 238 -4.55 -9.45 26.69
N ASN A 239 -5.37 -10.47 26.97
CA ASN A 239 -5.07 -11.45 28.03
C ASN A 239 -3.80 -12.23 27.70
N GLU A 240 -3.64 -12.66 26.46
CA GLU A 240 -2.42 -13.34 25.97
C GLU A 240 -1.19 -12.44 26.12
N GLY A 241 -1.29 -11.17 25.72
CA GLY A 241 -0.18 -10.20 25.81
C GLY A 241 0.27 -9.98 27.25
N LEU A 242 -0.66 -9.81 28.20
CA LEU A 242 -0.37 -9.66 29.62
C LEU A 242 0.27 -10.92 30.20
N GLN A 243 -0.27 -12.10 29.87
CA GLN A 243 0.23 -13.37 30.39
C GLN A 243 1.63 -13.67 29.81
N ALA A 244 1.85 -13.50 28.52
CA ALA A 244 3.15 -13.70 27.88
C ALA A 244 4.23 -12.78 28.48
N PHE A 245 3.88 -11.52 28.79
CA PHE A 245 4.78 -10.59 29.46
C PHE A 245 5.19 -11.06 30.86
N ILE A 246 4.22 -11.52 31.68
CA ILE A 246 4.47 -12.03 33.02
C ILE A 246 5.34 -13.31 32.97
N GLU A 247 5.05 -14.20 32.03
CA GLU A 247 5.73 -15.48 31.84
C GLU A 247 7.07 -15.37 31.12
N LYS A 248 7.42 -14.16 30.60
CA LYS A 248 8.63 -13.88 29.80
C LYS A 248 8.77 -14.82 28.60
N ARG A 249 7.67 -15.09 27.90
CA ARG A 249 7.62 -15.87 26.65
C ARG A 249 7.09 -15.04 25.49
N PRO A 250 7.33 -15.47 24.25
CA PRO A 250 6.66 -14.90 23.08
C PRO A 250 5.15 -15.09 23.19
N PRO A 251 4.33 -14.07 22.82
CA PRO A 251 2.88 -14.17 22.77
C PRO A 251 2.42 -15.00 21.56
N LYS A 252 1.20 -15.54 21.66
CA LYS A 252 0.52 -16.29 20.59
C LYS A 252 -0.77 -15.56 20.22
N TRP A 253 -0.66 -14.65 19.29
CA TRP A 253 -1.76 -13.83 18.86
C TRP A 253 -2.81 -14.59 18.05
N VAL A 254 -4.10 -14.22 18.19
CA VAL A 254 -5.22 -14.80 17.43
C VAL A 254 -6.02 -13.75 16.65
N GLY A 255 -5.83 -12.46 16.91
CA GLY A 255 -6.45 -11.35 16.17
C GLY A 255 -7.93 -11.11 16.50
N LYS A 256 -8.41 -11.48 17.68
CA LYS A 256 -9.80 -11.35 18.11
C LYS A 256 -9.94 -11.15 19.62
#